data_a0012622d03bfb59e92d0110edcc817d
#
_entry.id   a0012622d03bfb59e92d0110edcc817d
#
_cell.length_a   1.000
_cell.length_b   1.000
_cell.length_c   1.000
_cell.angle_alpha   90.00
_cell.angle_beta   90.00
_cell.angle_gamma   90.00
#
_symmetry.space_group_name_H-M   'P 1'
#
loop_
_entity.id
_entity.type
_entity.pdbx_description
1 polymer ?
#
loop_
_entity_poly.entity_id
_entity_poly.type
_entity_poly.pdbx_seq_one_letter_code
_entity_poly.pdbx_strand_id
1 'polypeptide(L)'
;MMKKFICALLSVTLLVSGLFCGCGKDNETGSKNKISLLADAKFEHGFDVEKTGVGNDTGGSRTRLDYMGTALEGSYWTIAQHCCNKSLLLGTESKEGDWYVYTDHEEADEVSKTVRVNPQTGSITLNALTSKDYLHPRQGSEGWIHLLIQTGFTGVRELDVMEKLNLKIGFTFNRMDLMMTREEYDVNLHTAQFQLYFVIGTRNTRDESQQMWFGVPFFDYRNTELTSYSGALDAGTNMYISSMGNEDIMDEVASVEKRFDIDVDLKPYLENALKNAQEKGFLANSVIDDLYLVNMNLGWEIPGTFDVGVDIHYFDLIAEIKSEYADEII
;
A
#
# COMPACT_ATOMS: atom_id res chain seq x y z
N MET A 1 79.70 -38.65 8.03
CA MET A 1 79.16 -38.89 9.39
C MET A 1 77.68 -38.55 9.40
N MET A 2 76.87 -39.62 9.38
CA MET A 2 75.43 -39.54 9.38
C MET A 2 74.91 -39.41 10.82
N LYS A 3 74.06 -38.45 11.07
CA LYS A 3 73.23 -38.49 12.29
C LYS A 3 71.76 -38.56 11.86
N LYS A 4 71.17 -39.71 12.13
CA LYS A 4 69.78 -40.01 12.02
C LYS A 4 69.01 -39.22 13.11
N PHE A 5 67.97 -38.50 12.74
CA PHE A 5 66.95 -38.06 13.72
C PHE A 5 65.65 -38.75 13.40
N ILE A 6 65.18 -39.43 14.38
CA ILE A 6 63.91 -40.15 14.45
C ILE A 6 62.84 -39.09 14.78
N CYS A 7 61.84 -38.95 13.91
CA CYS A 7 60.69 -38.13 14.17
C CYS A 7 59.58 -39.04 14.74
N ALA A 8 59.26 -38.78 15.98
CA ALA A 8 58.14 -39.47 16.66
C ALA A 8 56.81 -38.85 16.23
N LEU A 9 55.91 -39.70 15.73
CA LEU A 9 54.52 -39.34 15.47
C LEU A 9 53.78 -39.18 16.78
N LEU A 10 53.37 -37.96 17.12
CA LEU A 10 52.39 -37.73 18.15
C LEU A 10 51.01 -37.64 17.52
N SER A 11 50.19 -38.66 17.74
CA SER A 11 48.77 -38.65 17.35
C SER A 11 48.01 -37.75 18.32
N VAL A 12 47.59 -36.59 17.88
CA VAL A 12 46.65 -35.74 18.60
C VAL A 12 45.26 -36.10 18.15
N THR A 13 44.55 -36.84 19.01
CA THR A 13 43.13 -37.10 18.86
C THR A 13 42.36 -35.82 19.23
N LEU A 14 41.88 -35.08 18.24
CA LEU A 14 40.94 -33.99 18.44
C LEU A 14 39.57 -34.60 18.77
N LEU A 15 39.18 -34.51 20.01
CA LEU A 15 37.78 -34.66 20.44
C LEU A 15 37.02 -33.42 19.93
N VAL A 16 36.30 -33.58 18.81
CA VAL A 16 35.29 -32.60 18.38
C VAL A 16 34.08 -32.80 19.31
N SER A 17 34.02 -32.00 20.38
CA SER A 17 32.79 -31.77 21.12
C SER A 17 31.85 -31.00 20.25
N GLY A 18 30.90 -31.69 19.59
CA GLY A 18 29.79 -31.11 18.87
C GLY A 18 28.94 -30.29 19.84
N LEU A 19 29.15 -29.00 19.83
CA LEU A 19 28.13 -28.04 20.29
C LEU A 19 26.98 -28.13 19.30
N PHE A 20 25.99 -28.94 19.63
CA PHE A 20 24.66 -28.78 19.07
C PHE A 20 24.18 -27.39 19.49
N CYS A 21 24.41 -26.38 18.64
CA CYS A 21 23.65 -25.17 18.66
C CYS A 21 22.22 -25.57 18.31
N GLY A 22 21.41 -25.83 19.34
CA GLY A 22 19.99 -25.96 19.17
C GLY A 22 19.50 -24.65 18.58
N CYS A 23 19.23 -24.62 17.28
CA CYS A 23 18.27 -23.68 16.73
C CYS A 23 17.00 -23.93 17.52
N GLY A 24 16.76 -23.07 18.50
CA GLY A 24 15.43 -22.88 19.06
C GLY A 24 14.55 -22.60 17.83
N LYS A 25 13.73 -23.58 17.47
CA LYS A 25 12.51 -23.27 16.78
C LYS A 25 11.76 -22.41 17.78
N ASP A 26 11.80 -21.11 17.58
CA ASP A 26 10.75 -20.25 18.09
C ASP A 26 9.48 -20.87 17.53
N ASN A 27 8.80 -21.63 18.38
CA ASN A 27 7.41 -21.96 18.19
C ASN A 27 6.67 -20.62 18.29
N GLU A 28 6.69 -19.82 17.22
CA GLU A 28 5.55 -19.03 16.87
C GLU A 28 4.41 -20.04 16.70
N THR A 29 3.63 -20.20 17.76
CA THR A 29 2.26 -20.67 17.65
C THR A 29 1.51 -19.58 16.87
N GLY A 30 1.88 -19.36 15.60
CA GLY A 30 1.05 -18.66 14.65
C GLY A 30 -0.29 -19.34 14.70
N SER A 31 -1.32 -18.61 15.10
CA SER A 31 -2.68 -19.13 15.10
C SER A 31 -2.90 -19.78 13.72
N LYS A 32 -3.27 -21.06 13.69
CA LYS A 32 -3.51 -21.82 12.46
C LYS A 32 -4.58 -21.17 11.57
N ASN A 33 -5.22 -20.12 12.04
CA ASN A 33 -6.37 -19.47 11.42
C ASN A 33 -6.05 -18.11 10.78
N LYS A 34 -4.77 -17.76 10.55
CA LYS A 34 -4.39 -16.47 9.95
C LYS A 34 -3.91 -16.65 8.52
N ILE A 35 -4.47 -15.87 7.60
CA ILE A 35 -4.07 -15.83 6.19
C ILE A 35 -3.86 -14.38 5.74
N SER A 36 -2.86 -14.15 4.89
CA SER A 36 -2.77 -12.89 4.14
C SER A 36 -3.81 -12.88 3.04
N LEU A 37 -4.54 -11.79 2.90
CA LEU A 37 -5.49 -11.57 1.81
C LEU A 37 -4.82 -11.03 0.55
N LEU A 38 -3.56 -10.59 0.65
CA LEU A 38 -2.77 -10.12 -0.47
C LEU A 38 -2.12 -11.31 -1.17
N ALA A 39 -2.47 -11.54 -2.42
CA ALA A 39 -1.93 -12.63 -3.21
C ALA A 39 -0.42 -12.49 -3.47
N ASP A 40 0.09 -11.26 -3.39
CA ASP A 40 1.51 -10.92 -3.59
C ASP A 40 1.92 -9.78 -2.64
N ALA A 41 2.04 -10.07 -1.35
CA ALA A 41 2.42 -9.09 -0.32
C ALA A 41 3.86 -8.57 -0.47
N LYS A 42 4.69 -9.19 -1.33
CA LYS A 42 6.07 -8.77 -1.58
C LYS A 42 6.29 -8.13 -2.96
N PHE A 43 5.23 -8.00 -3.74
CA PHE A 43 5.32 -7.44 -5.10
C PHE A 43 6.21 -8.25 -6.06
N GLU A 44 6.38 -9.56 -5.85
CA GLU A 44 7.28 -10.42 -6.63
C GLU A 44 6.85 -10.55 -8.09
N HIS A 45 5.56 -10.33 -8.38
CA HIS A 45 4.99 -10.38 -9.72
C HIS A 45 5.06 -9.04 -10.46
N GLY A 46 5.61 -7.97 -9.88
CA GLY A 46 5.62 -6.65 -10.47
C GLY A 46 4.24 -5.98 -10.51
N PHE A 47 4.09 -5.00 -11.39
CA PHE A 47 2.86 -4.19 -11.46
C PHE A 47 2.42 -3.97 -12.90
N ASP A 48 1.14 -4.13 -13.18
CA ASP A 48 0.53 -3.49 -14.34
C ASP A 48 0.48 -1.98 -14.12
N VAL A 49 0.45 -1.19 -15.18
CA VAL A 49 0.41 0.28 -15.07
C VAL A 49 -0.78 0.80 -15.85
N GLU A 50 -1.67 1.51 -15.16
CA GLU A 50 -2.78 2.20 -15.78
C GLU A 50 -2.32 3.44 -16.56
N LYS A 51 -3.10 3.80 -17.56
CA LYS A 51 -2.88 5.05 -18.30
C LYS A 51 -3.20 6.26 -17.41
N THR A 52 -2.52 7.37 -17.68
CA THR A 52 -2.74 8.62 -16.92
C THR A 52 -4.15 9.21 -17.15
N GLY A 53 -4.78 8.89 -18.25
CA GLY A 53 -6.09 9.40 -18.62
C GLY A 53 -6.09 10.83 -19.22
N VAL A 54 -5.01 11.59 -19.04
CA VAL A 54 -4.88 12.97 -19.55
C VAL A 54 -3.58 13.23 -20.30
N GLY A 55 -2.50 12.54 -19.95
CA GLY A 55 -1.19 12.68 -20.55
C GLY A 55 -1.03 11.87 -21.84
N ASN A 56 0.18 11.92 -22.41
CA ASN A 56 0.53 11.10 -23.56
C ASN A 56 1.05 9.73 -23.09
N ASP A 57 0.21 8.72 -23.20
CA ASP A 57 0.56 7.32 -22.88
C ASP A 57 0.98 6.52 -24.14
N THR A 58 1.12 7.18 -25.29
CA THR A 58 1.44 6.53 -26.56
C THR A 58 2.93 6.53 -26.83
N GLY A 59 3.45 5.43 -27.39
CA GLY A 59 4.84 5.31 -27.84
C GLY A 59 5.77 4.56 -26.88
N GLY A 60 5.35 4.25 -25.68
CA GLY A 60 6.08 3.38 -24.77
C GLY A 60 5.94 1.91 -25.15
N SER A 61 7.03 1.15 -25.07
CA SER A 61 7.02 -0.33 -25.22
C SER A 61 6.64 -1.04 -23.94
N ARG A 62 6.64 -0.35 -22.81
CA ARG A 62 6.35 -0.89 -21.49
C ARG A 62 4.84 -0.88 -21.21
N THR A 63 4.33 -1.96 -20.68
CA THR A 63 2.94 -2.08 -20.20
C THR A 63 2.88 -2.38 -18.71
N ARG A 64 4.02 -2.75 -18.11
CA ARG A 64 4.13 -3.12 -16.71
C ARG A 64 5.52 -2.80 -16.14
N LEU A 65 5.64 -2.82 -14.82
CA LEU A 65 6.92 -2.79 -14.10
C LEU A 65 7.29 -4.24 -13.78
N ASP A 66 8.24 -4.80 -14.54
CA ASP A 66 8.53 -6.23 -14.56
C ASP A 66 9.94 -6.58 -14.06
N TYR A 67 10.61 -5.64 -13.38
CA TYR A 67 11.93 -5.86 -12.79
C TYR A 67 12.98 -6.25 -13.83
N MET A 68 13.02 -5.53 -14.96
CA MET A 68 13.90 -5.83 -16.10
C MET A 68 13.67 -7.26 -16.64
N GLY A 69 12.42 -7.69 -16.67
CA GLY A 69 12.01 -9.02 -17.11
C GLY A 69 12.28 -10.15 -16.09
N THR A 70 12.51 -9.82 -14.81
CA THR A 70 12.77 -10.84 -13.75
C THR A 70 11.61 -11.05 -12.80
N ALA A 71 10.51 -10.26 -12.91
CA ALA A 71 9.30 -10.48 -12.13
C ALA A 71 8.67 -11.83 -12.45
N LEU A 72 7.98 -12.42 -11.48
CA LEU A 72 7.21 -13.64 -11.68
C LEU A 72 6.07 -13.39 -12.69
N GLU A 73 5.57 -14.45 -13.32
CA GLU A 73 4.46 -14.34 -14.27
C GLU A 73 3.16 -13.90 -13.61
N GLY A 74 2.33 -13.21 -14.37
CA GLY A 74 1.08 -12.61 -13.89
C GLY A 74 1.31 -11.25 -13.24
N SER A 75 0.23 -10.62 -12.80
CA SER A 75 0.24 -9.41 -11.99
C SER A 75 -0.95 -9.44 -11.04
N TYR A 76 -0.70 -9.09 -9.79
CA TYR A 76 -1.73 -8.92 -8.77
C TYR A 76 -1.93 -7.45 -8.41
N TRP A 77 -0.95 -6.62 -8.76
CA TRP A 77 -0.93 -5.22 -8.44
C TRP A 77 -0.95 -4.35 -9.68
N THR A 78 -1.56 -3.19 -9.55
CA THR A 78 -1.59 -2.16 -10.58
C THR A 78 -1.10 -0.85 -9.98
N ILE A 79 -0.24 -0.12 -10.72
CA ILE A 79 0.04 1.29 -10.43
C ILE A 79 -1.01 2.14 -11.14
N ALA A 80 -1.79 2.89 -10.36
CA ALA A 80 -2.66 3.94 -10.87
C ALA A 80 -1.93 5.28 -10.83
N GLN A 81 -1.96 6.00 -11.96
CA GLN A 81 -1.31 7.29 -12.16
C GLN A 81 -2.28 8.28 -12.83
N HIS A 82 -3.49 8.41 -12.24
CA HIS A 82 -4.54 9.22 -12.85
C HIS A 82 -4.20 10.70 -12.86
N CYS A 83 -4.66 11.38 -13.91
CA CYS A 83 -4.51 12.82 -14.14
C CYS A 83 -3.05 13.32 -14.20
N CYS A 84 -2.08 12.44 -14.40
CA CYS A 84 -0.68 12.80 -14.62
C CYS A 84 -0.41 13.17 -16.08
N ASN A 85 0.38 14.20 -16.34
CA ASN A 85 0.80 14.56 -17.69
C ASN A 85 1.95 13.67 -18.21
N LYS A 86 2.75 13.12 -17.32
CA LYS A 86 3.85 12.19 -17.63
C LYS A 86 3.49 10.79 -17.19
N SER A 87 3.97 9.78 -17.89
CA SER A 87 3.60 8.37 -17.63
C SER A 87 4.82 7.50 -17.32
N LEU A 88 4.73 6.68 -16.27
CA LEU A 88 5.72 5.65 -15.96
C LEU A 88 5.93 4.65 -17.11
N LEU A 89 5.01 4.56 -18.05
CA LEU A 89 5.14 3.72 -19.24
C LEU A 89 6.18 4.24 -20.24
N LEU A 90 6.54 5.51 -20.14
CA LEU A 90 7.42 6.22 -21.10
C LEU A 90 8.83 6.48 -20.52
N GLY A 91 9.01 6.34 -19.22
CA GLY A 91 10.26 6.67 -18.55
C GLY A 91 11.28 5.53 -18.52
N THR A 92 12.16 5.57 -17.55
CA THR A 92 13.28 4.63 -17.43
C THR A 92 13.06 3.57 -16.35
N GLU A 93 13.86 2.53 -16.45
CA GLU A 93 13.99 1.49 -15.46
C GLU A 93 15.47 1.27 -15.15
N SER A 94 15.80 1.15 -13.88
CA SER A 94 17.16 0.88 -13.41
C SER A 94 17.13 -0.04 -12.19
N LYS A 95 18.31 -0.53 -11.80
CA LYS A 95 18.49 -1.34 -10.59
C LYS A 95 19.54 -0.71 -9.69
N GLU A 96 19.18 -0.46 -8.44
CA GLU A 96 20.04 0.11 -7.39
C GLU A 96 20.13 -0.86 -6.21
N GLY A 97 21.16 -1.71 -6.19
CA GLY A 97 21.25 -2.82 -5.25
C GLY A 97 20.09 -3.81 -5.43
N ASP A 98 19.27 -3.99 -4.39
CA ASP A 98 18.09 -4.88 -4.43
C ASP A 98 16.80 -4.15 -4.86
N TRP A 99 16.90 -2.85 -5.17
CA TRP A 99 15.78 -2.03 -5.61
C TRP A 99 15.68 -1.92 -7.11
N TYR A 100 14.49 -2.11 -7.66
CA TYR A 100 14.12 -1.73 -9.02
C TYR A 100 13.50 -0.34 -8.97
N VAL A 101 13.98 0.55 -9.82
CA VAL A 101 13.62 1.97 -9.83
C VAL A 101 13.01 2.33 -11.17
N TYR A 102 11.81 2.89 -11.13
CA TYR A 102 11.06 3.33 -12.29
C TYR A 102 10.81 4.82 -12.20
N THR A 103 11.10 5.55 -13.26
CA THR A 103 10.79 6.97 -13.39
C THR A 103 9.90 7.20 -14.61
N ASP A 104 9.22 8.33 -14.66
CA ASP A 104 8.36 8.72 -15.79
C ASP A 104 9.07 9.57 -16.84
N HIS A 105 10.36 9.86 -16.65
CA HIS A 105 11.20 10.61 -17.58
C HIS A 105 12.65 10.13 -17.56
N GLU A 106 13.37 10.29 -18.69
CA GLU A 106 14.78 9.91 -18.79
C GLU A 106 15.70 10.93 -18.09
N GLU A 107 15.39 12.22 -18.22
CA GLU A 107 16.18 13.29 -17.61
C GLU A 107 15.74 13.48 -16.15
N ALA A 108 16.70 13.38 -15.22
CA ALA A 108 16.42 13.35 -13.78
C ALA A 108 15.73 14.63 -13.25
N ASP A 109 16.01 15.78 -13.84
CA ASP A 109 15.39 17.07 -13.48
C ASP A 109 13.95 17.22 -13.99
N GLU A 110 13.54 16.35 -14.93
CA GLU A 110 12.20 16.30 -15.50
C GLU A 110 11.31 15.20 -14.86
N VAL A 111 11.87 14.34 -14.02
CA VAL A 111 11.13 13.26 -13.34
C VAL A 111 10.06 13.85 -12.43
N SER A 112 8.81 13.46 -12.64
CA SER A 112 7.67 13.82 -11.77
C SER A 112 7.22 12.67 -10.88
N LYS A 113 7.47 11.42 -11.28
CA LYS A 113 7.13 10.24 -10.49
C LYS A 113 8.29 9.25 -10.42
N THR A 114 8.45 8.68 -9.23
CA THR A 114 9.37 7.56 -9.02
C THR A 114 8.68 6.47 -8.22
N VAL A 115 8.72 5.25 -8.74
CA VAL A 115 8.34 4.03 -8.01
C VAL A 115 9.60 3.20 -7.82
N ARG A 116 9.91 2.84 -6.58
CA ARG A 116 11.01 1.93 -6.25
C ARG A 116 10.44 0.71 -5.54
N VAL A 117 10.87 -0.47 -5.92
CA VAL A 117 10.38 -1.72 -5.35
C VAL A 117 11.53 -2.63 -4.97
N ASN A 118 11.46 -3.21 -3.78
CA ASN A 118 12.35 -4.28 -3.35
C ASN A 118 11.50 -5.56 -3.11
N PRO A 119 11.42 -6.46 -4.09
CA PRO A 119 10.58 -7.66 -3.97
C PRO A 119 11.13 -8.69 -2.97
N GLN A 120 12.37 -8.56 -2.50
CA GLN A 120 12.91 -9.44 -1.45
C GLN A 120 12.30 -9.11 -0.08
N THR A 121 12.08 -7.82 0.19
CA THR A 121 11.53 -7.34 1.47
C THR A 121 10.04 -7.00 1.41
N GLY A 122 9.47 -6.80 0.22
CA GLY A 122 8.13 -6.28 0.05
C GLY A 122 8.02 -4.78 0.33
N SER A 123 9.14 -4.05 0.19
CA SER A 123 9.16 -2.60 0.41
C SER A 123 8.92 -1.86 -0.92
N ILE A 124 8.19 -0.75 -0.86
CA ILE A 124 7.92 0.10 -2.02
C ILE A 124 8.02 1.57 -1.65
N THR A 125 8.60 2.38 -2.55
CA THR A 125 8.61 3.85 -2.47
C THR A 125 7.70 4.43 -3.53
N LEU A 126 6.86 5.39 -3.17
CA LEU A 126 5.99 6.14 -4.07
C LEU A 126 6.30 7.65 -3.93
N ASN A 127 6.99 8.23 -4.90
CA ASN A 127 7.30 9.66 -4.93
C ASN A 127 6.57 10.33 -6.10
N ALA A 128 5.89 11.43 -5.80
CA ALA A 128 5.21 12.28 -6.78
C ALA A 128 5.63 13.74 -6.58
N LEU A 129 6.35 14.28 -7.57
CA LEU A 129 6.79 15.67 -7.63
C LEU A 129 5.81 16.42 -8.52
N THR A 130 4.65 16.81 -7.99
CA THR A 130 3.60 17.40 -8.83
C THR A 130 3.97 18.78 -9.35
N SER A 131 4.99 19.44 -8.76
CA SER A 131 5.61 20.64 -9.31
C SER A 131 6.26 20.45 -10.68
N LYS A 132 6.57 19.19 -11.03
CA LYS A 132 7.13 18.79 -12.34
C LYS A 132 6.07 18.32 -13.34
N ASP A 133 4.85 18.11 -12.86
CA ASP A 133 3.72 17.64 -13.67
C ASP A 133 2.73 18.76 -13.95
N TYR A 134 2.38 19.61 -12.96
CA TYR A 134 1.58 20.81 -13.15
C TYR A 134 2.45 21.96 -13.69
N LEU A 135 1.90 22.70 -14.68
CA LEU A 135 2.56 23.90 -15.23
C LEU A 135 2.33 25.16 -14.38
N HIS A 136 1.40 25.11 -13.46
CA HIS A 136 0.97 26.15 -12.53
C HIS A 136 0.27 25.49 -11.32
N PRO A 137 0.02 26.22 -10.22
CA PRO A 137 -0.80 25.71 -9.13
C PRO A 137 -2.15 25.19 -9.65
N ARG A 138 -2.53 23.97 -9.21
CA ARG A 138 -3.75 23.30 -9.67
C ARG A 138 -4.97 24.20 -9.49
N GLN A 139 -5.84 24.24 -10.49
CA GLN A 139 -7.12 24.97 -10.47
C GLN A 139 -8.29 24.01 -10.24
N GLY A 140 -9.41 24.50 -9.75
CA GLY A 140 -10.57 23.69 -9.38
C GLY A 140 -11.23 22.90 -10.50
N SER A 141 -10.98 23.27 -11.76
CA SER A 141 -11.46 22.54 -12.94
C SER A 141 -10.53 21.42 -13.40
N GLU A 142 -9.35 21.33 -12.83
CA GLU A 142 -8.35 20.32 -13.18
C GLU A 142 -8.49 19.08 -12.32
N GLY A 143 -8.25 17.91 -12.93
CA GLY A 143 -8.10 16.66 -12.20
C GLY A 143 -6.94 16.74 -11.21
N TRP A 144 -6.91 15.87 -10.24
CA TRP A 144 -5.77 15.78 -9.32
C TRP A 144 -4.95 14.52 -9.57
N ILE A 145 -3.65 14.67 -9.35
CA ILE A 145 -2.68 13.61 -9.56
C ILE A 145 -2.85 12.52 -8.50
N HIS A 146 -2.85 11.28 -8.98
CA HIS A 146 -2.80 10.09 -8.12
C HIS A 146 -1.52 9.31 -8.41
N LEU A 147 -0.95 8.74 -7.36
CA LEU A 147 0.06 7.69 -7.46
C LEU A 147 -0.27 6.61 -6.42
N LEU A 148 -0.96 5.57 -6.87
CA LEU A 148 -1.52 4.53 -6.01
C LEU A 148 -1.05 3.16 -6.45
N ILE A 149 -0.90 2.24 -5.49
CA ILE A 149 -0.94 0.80 -5.75
C ILE A 149 -2.36 0.29 -5.49
N GLN A 150 -2.87 -0.57 -6.34
CA GLN A 150 -4.21 -1.13 -6.20
C GLN A 150 -4.24 -2.61 -6.54
N THR A 151 -5.12 -3.35 -5.85
CA THR A 151 -5.34 -4.77 -6.06
C THR A 151 -6.79 -5.17 -5.77
N GLY A 152 -7.28 -6.20 -6.45
CA GLY A 152 -8.56 -6.82 -6.17
C GLY A 152 -8.41 -8.06 -5.28
N PHE A 153 -9.44 -8.40 -4.54
CA PHE A 153 -9.49 -9.59 -3.69
C PHE A 153 -10.20 -10.73 -4.43
N THR A 154 -9.47 -11.81 -4.71
CA THR A 154 -9.99 -12.97 -5.48
C THR A 154 -10.14 -14.25 -4.64
N GLY A 155 -9.50 -14.30 -3.46
CA GLY A 155 -9.60 -15.41 -2.51
C GLY A 155 -10.68 -15.17 -1.46
N VAL A 156 -10.38 -15.51 -0.21
CA VAL A 156 -11.23 -15.20 0.94
C VAL A 156 -11.36 -13.69 1.09
N ARG A 157 -12.57 -13.19 1.06
CA ARG A 157 -12.86 -11.76 1.09
C ARG A 157 -14.13 -11.39 1.85
N GLU A 158 -14.89 -12.40 2.26
CA GLU A 158 -16.17 -12.27 2.95
C GLU A 158 -15.94 -12.02 4.45
N LEU A 159 -16.60 -11.00 5.01
CA LEU A 159 -16.39 -10.60 6.41
C LEU A 159 -17.05 -11.56 7.41
N ASP A 160 -18.04 -12.37 6.96
CA ASP A 160 -18.72 -13.36 7.80
C ASP A 160 -17.80 -14.51 8.25
N VAL A 161 -16.78 -14.85 7.46
CA VAL A 161 -15.83 -15.91 7.81
C VAL A 161 -14.65 -15.39 8.65
N MET A 162 -14.50 -14.06 8.79
CA MET A 162 -13.41 -13.42 9.51
C MET A 162 -13.79 -13.10 10.96
N GLU A 163 -12.96 -13.52 11.91
CA GLU A 163 -12.99 -13.03 13.29
C GLU A 163 -12.41 -11.62 13.37
N LYS A 164 -11.27 -11.40 12.68
CA LYS A 164 -10.57 -10.12 12.58
C LYS A 164 -10.08 -9.87 11.17
N LEU A 165 -9.91 -8.59 10.85
CA LEU A 165 -9.26 -8.10 9.64
C LEU A 165 -8.14 -7.14 10.02
N ASN A 166 -6.91 -7.66 10.16
CA ASN A 166 -5.78 -6.87 10.64
C ASN A 166 -5.04 -6.21 9.48
N LEU A 167 -4.99 -4.88 9.50
CA LEU A 167 -4.10 -4.08 8.68
C LEU A 167 -2.74 -3.97 9.37
N LYS A 168 -1.68 -4.31 8.62
CA LYS A 168 -0.29 -4.09 9.04
C LYS A 168 0.42 -3.23 8.00
N ILE A 169 0.88 -2.07 8.39
CA ILE A 169 1.64 -1.18 7.53
C ILE A 169 2.73 -0.45 8.32
N GLY A 170 3.94 -0.42 7.75
CA GLY A 170 5.02 0.43 8.24
C GLY A 170 5.43 1.42 7.16
N PHE A 171 5.46 2.72 7.46
CA PHE A 171 5.83 3.73 6.48
C PHE A 171 6.63 4.88 7.08
N THR A 172 7.32 5.62 6.21
CA THR A 172 8.03 6.88 6.51
C THR A 172 7.84 7.84 5.36
N PHE A 173 7.46 9.08 5.62
CA PHE A 173 7.50 10.11 4.58
C PHE A 173 8.94 10.56 4.36
N ASN A 174 9.41 10.43 3.13
CA ASN A 174 10.72 10.90 2.73
C ASN A 174 10.70 12.33 2.15
N ARG A 175 9.48 12.84 1.83
CA ARG A 175 9.26 14.21 1.33
C ARG A 175 7.83 14.67 1.58
N MET A 176 7.68 15.98 1.87
CA MET A 176 6.39 16.66 2.03
C MET A 176 6.56 18.17 1.84
N ASP A 177 6.66 18.62 0.59
CA ASP A 177 6.92 20.01 0.25
C ASP A 177 5.70 20.65 -0.41
N LEU A 178 5.22 21.77 0.14
CA LEU A 178 4.25 22.62 -0.53
C LEU A 178 4.96 23.44 -1.62
N MET A 179 4.57 23.28 -2.86
CA MET A 179 5.20 23.93 -4.04
C MET A 179 4.40 25.12 -4.55
N MET A 180 3.56 25.70 -3.72
CA MET A 180 2.77 26.90 -3.98
C MET A 180 3.14 28.00 -3.00
N THR A 181 3.05 29.24 -3.44
CA THR A 181 3.17 30.39 -2.52
C THR A 181 1.95 30.43 -1.60
N ARG A 182 2.04 31.23 -0.53
CA ARG A 182 0.96 31.41 0.43
C ARG A 182 -0.32 32.00 -0.23
N GLU A 183 -0.14 32.83 -1.23
CA GLU A 183 -1.21 33.48 -1.99
C GLU A 183 -1.89 32.54 -2.97
N GLU A 184 -1.19 31.51 -3.42
CA GLU A 184 -1.69 30.50 -4.37
C GLU A 184 -2.37 29.33 -3.64
N TYR A 185 -2.00 29.07 -2.39
CA TYR A 185 -2.55 27.95 -1.61
C TYR A 185 -3.97 28.26 -1.10
N ASP A 186 -4.93 27.45 -1.51
CA ASP A 186 -6.31 27.45 -1.00
C ASP A 186 -6.58 26.10 -0.29
N VAL A 187 -6.81 26.14 1.02
CA VAL A 187 -7.08 24.96 1.86
C VAL A 187 -8.34 24.19 1.42
N ASN A 188 -9.28 24.83 0.74
CA ASN A 188 -10.50 24.18 0.24
C ASN A 188 -10.27 23.47 -1.10
N LEU A 189 -9.18 23.78 -1.77
CA LEU A 189 -8.86 23.24 -3.10
C LEU A 189 -7.61 22.35 -3.09
N HIS A 190 -6.63 22.65 -2.24
CA HIS A 190 -5.30 22.08 -2.29
C HIS A 190 -4.98 21.23 -1.06
N THR A 191 -4.57 20.00 -1.29
CA THR A 191 -3.98 19.13 -0.27
C THR A 191 -3.10 18.07 -0.92
N ALA A 192 -2.38 17.31 -0.10
CA ALA A 192 -1.80 16.02 -0.42
C ALA A 192 -2.28 15.03 0.65
N GLN A 193 -2.79 13.89 0.21
CA GLN A 193 -3.33 12.86 1.09
C GLN A 193 -2.62 11.54 0.87
N PHE A 194 -2.17 10.89 1.96
CA PHE A 194 -1.70 9.51 1.94
C PHE A 194 -2.72 8.66 2.69
N GLN A 195 -3.32 7.70 1.97
CA GLN A 195 -4.47 6.96 2.48
C GLN A 195 -4.64 5.61 1.82
N LEU A 196 -5.38 4.74 2.50
CA LEU A 196 -5.83 3.44 2.02
C LEU A 196 -7.35 3.48 1.91
N TYR A 197 -7.88 3.08 0.77
CA TYR A 197 -9.31 2.86 0.57
C TYR A 197 -9.60 1.43 0.18
N PHE A 198 -10.69 0.91 0.74
CA PHE A 198 -11.33 -0.33 0.31
C PHE A 198 -12.65 -0.04 -0.35
N VAL A 199 -12.95 -0.72 -1.44
CA VAL A 199 -14.31 -0.84 -1.93
C VAL A 199 -14.95 -2.05 -1.25
N ILE A 200 -16.05 -1.81 -0.57
CA ILE A 200 -16.83 -2.81 0.17
C ILE A 200 -18.12 -3.08 -0.60
N GLY A 201 -18.30 -4.32 -1.01
CA GLY A 201 -19.55 -4.82 -1.61
C GLY A 201 -20.43 -5.52 -0.60
N THR A 202 -21.65 -5.85 -1.01
CA THR A 202 -22.61 -6.62 -0.20
C THR A 202 -23.21 -7.78 -0.99
N ARG A 203 -23.48 -8.88 -0.29
CA ARG A 203 -24.24 -10.04 -0.82
C ARG A 203 -25.73 -9.91 -0.57
N ASN A 204 -26.18 -8.88 0.13
CA ASN A 204 -27.59 -8.63 0.37
C ASN A 204 -28.29 -8.26 -0.94
N THR A 205 -29.23 -9.08 -1.38
CA THR A 205 -29.90 -8.91 -2.69
C THR A 205 -30.73 -7.63 -2.82
N ARG A 206 -31.09 -6.99 -1.72
CA ARG A 206 -31.79 -5.69 -1.73
C ARG A 206 -30.86 -4.51 -1.96
N ASP A 207 -29.56 -4.71 -1.69
CA ASP A 207 -28.51 -3.70 -1.81
C ASP A 207 -27.43 -4.12 -2.84
N GLU A 208 -27.63 -5.19 -3.62
CA GLU A 208 -26.61 -5.83 -4.47
C GLU A 208 -25.90 -4.91 -5.47
N SER A 209 -26.54 -3.81 -5.86
CA SER A 209 -25.95 -2.80 -6.74
C SER A 209 -25.19 -1.70 -5.99
N GLN A 210 -25.18 -1.76 -4.66
CA GLN A 210 -24.55 -0.74 -3.82
C GLN A 210 -23.19 -1.21 -3.32
N GLN A 211 -22.29 -0.25 -3.23
CA GLN A 211 -20.96 -0.37 -2.62
C GLN A 211 -20.69 0.87 -1.79
N MET A 212 -19.72 0.77 -0.90
CA MET A 212 -19.19 1.93 -0.19
C MET A 212 -17.67 1.94 -0.23
N TRP A 213 -17.09 3.12 -0.10
CA TRP A 213 -15.69 3.31 0.20
C TRP A 213 -15.48 3.25 1.71
N PHE A 214 -14.53 2.44 2.16
CA PHE A 214 -14.02 2.48 3.54
C PHE A 214 -12.60 3.01 3.54
N GLY A 215 -12.38 4.18 4.16
CA GLY A 215 -11.10 4.88 4.17
C GLY A 215 -10.34 4.68 5.48
N VAL A 216 -9.03 4.48 5.35
CA VAL A 216 -8.04 4.50 6.43
C VAL A 216 -7.06 5.63 6.11
N PRO A 217 -7.28 6.86 6.63
CA PRO A 217 -6.42 8.01 6.37
C PRO A 217 -5.17 7.95 7.24
N PHE A 218 -4.00 8.11 6.63
CA PHE A 218 -2.74 8.24 7.35
C PHE A 218 -2.29 9.70 7.45
N PHE A 219 -2.60 10.49 6.41
CA PHE A 219 -2.19 11.89 6.33
C PHE A 219 -3.08 12.69 5.39
N ASP A 220 -3.35 13.94 5.79
CA ASP A 220 -3.91 15.00 4.94
C ASP A 220 -3.24 16.32 5.32
N TYR A 221 -2.58 16.97 4.34
CA TYR A 221 -1.80 18.19 4.56
C TYR A 221 -2.59 19.34 5.22
N ARG A 222 -3.92 19.34 5.08
CA ARG A 222 -4.81 20.35 5.70
C ARG A 222 -4.91 20.20 7.22
N ASN A 223 -4.62 19.01 7.75
CA ASN A 223 -4.84 18.69 9.14
C ASN A 223 -3.56 18.83 9.94
N THR A 224 -3.56 19.70 10.92
CA THR A 224 -2.47 19.91 11.89
C THR A 224 -2.62 19.05 13.14
N GLU A 225 -3.77 18.37 13.29
CA GLU A 225 -4.12 17.48 14.40
C GLU A 225 -4.66 16.16 13.83
N LEU A 226 -4.67 15.12 14.64
CA LEU A 226 -5.32 13.87 14.30
C LEU A 226 -6.81 14.09 14.10
N THR A 227 -7.41 13.31 13.22
CA THR A 227 -8.80 13.46 12.81
C THR A 227 -9.64 12.29 13.31
N SER A 228 -10.87 12.58 13.70
CA SER A 228 -11.89 11.60 14.00
C SER A 228 -12.58 11.10 12.70
N TYR A 229 -13.53 10.19 12.89
CA TYR A 229 -14.37 9.65 11.81
C TYR A 229 -14.95 10.76 10.91
N SER A 230 -14.98 10.46 9.62
CA SER A 230 -15.63 11.31 8.61
C SER A 230 -16.46 10.49 7.62
N GLY A 231 -17.43 11.13 6.99
CA GLY A 231 -18.23 10.52 5.95
C GLY A 231 -18.77 11.54 4.96
N ALA A 232 -18.79 11.16 3.69
CA ALA A 232 -19.25 11.99 2.59
C ALA A 232 -19.81 11.16 1.44
N LEU A 233 -20.63 11.77 0.59
CA LEU A 233 -20.97 11.20 -0.71
C LEU A 233 -19.83 11.51 -1.70
N ASP A 234 -19.30 10.48 -2.34
CA ASP A 234 -18.36 10.66 -3.43
C ASP A 234 -19.10 11.12 -4.71
N ALA A 235 -18.80 12.32 -5.15
CA ALA A 235 -19.42 12.91 -6.34
C ALA A 235 -19.02 12.19 -7.64
N GLY A 236 -17.88 11.50 -7.66
CA GLY A 236 -17.38 10.77 -8.82
C GLY A 236 -18.08 9.45 -9.06
N THR A 237 -18.33 8.69 -7.99
CA THR A 237 -18.89 7.32 -8.07
C THR A 237 -20.32 7.22 -7.54
N ASN A 238 -20.83 8.24 -6.87
CA ASN A 238 -22.08 8.21 -6.09
C ASN A 238 -22.08 7.15 -4.97
N MET A 239 -20.92 6.65 -4.56
CA MET A 239 -20.77 5.77 -3.42
C MET A 239 -20.62 6.59 -2.13
N TYR A 240 -21.05 6.03 -1.02
CA TYR A 240 -20.79 6.65 0.28
C TYR A 240 -19.35 6.34 0.71
N ILE A 241 -18.61 7.38 1.08
CA ILE A 241 -17.29 7.26 1.70
C ILE A 241 -17.50 7.29 3.21
N SER A 242 -16.94 6.30 3.90
CA SER A 242 -16.87 6.25 5.36
C SER A 242 -15.41 6.04 5.76
N SER A 243 -14.80 7.05 6.35
CA SER A 243 -13.40 6.95 6.78
C SER A 243 -13.31 6.91 8.30
N MET A 244 -12.52 5.96 8.81
CA MET A 244 -12.16 5.96 10.23
C MET A 244 -11.29 7.18 10.56
N GLY A 245 -11.15 7.51 11.84
CA GLY A 245 -10.22 8.53 12.29
C GLY A 245 -8.77 8.01 12.27
N ASN A 246 -7.81 8.87 11.93
CA ASN A 246 -6.41 8.49 12.13
C ASN A 246 -5.99 8.59 13.60
N GLU A 247 -6.75 9.26 14.47
CA GLU A 247 -6.59 9.24 15.93
C GLU A 247 -6.74 7.83 16.54
N ASP A 248 -7.43 6.91 15.84
CA ASP A 248 -7.62 5.52 16.26
C ASP A 248 -6.38 4.64 16.00
N ILE A 249 -5.45 5.09 15.14
CA ILE A 249 -4.33 4.28 14.66
C ILE A 249 -2.97 4.97 14.78
N MET A 250 -2.94 6.24 15.14
CA MET A 250 -1.72 7.04 15.24
C MET A 250 -1.77 7.90 16.50
N ASP A 251 -0.61 8.12 17.13
CA ASP A 251 -0.48 8.96 18.33
C ASP A 251 -0.20 10.43 17.99
N GLU A 252 0.19 10.72 16.76
CA GLU A 252 0.51 12.05 16.25
C GLU A 252 0.38 12.14 14.74
N VAL A 253 0.27 13.36 14.21
CA VAL A 253 0.25 13.60 12.76
C VAL A 253 1.57 13.17 12.12
N ALA A 254 1.46 12.48 11.00
CA ALA A 254 2.63 11.98 10.28
C ALA A 254 3.53 13.11 9.78
N SER A 255 4.83 12.95 9.94
CA SER A 255 5.86 13.92 9.55
C SER A 255 7.00 13.25 8.81
N VAL A 256 7.77 14.07 8.06
CA VAL A 256 8.94 13.60 7.28
C VAL A 256 9.99 12.97 8.21
N GLU A 257 10.64 11.92 7.73
CA GLU A 257 11.68 11.12 8.41
C GLU A 257 11.22 10.35 9.67
N LYS A 258 9.95 10.50 10.08
CA LYS A 258 9.39 9.73 11.17
C LYS A 258 8.74 8.45 10.65
N ARG A 259 9.08 7.33 11.30
CA ARG A 259 8.49 6.04 11.01
C ARG A 259 7.20 5.84 11.81
N PHE A 260 6.20 5.30 11.13
CA PHE A 260 4.94 4.85 11.70
C PHE A 260 4.77 3.36 11.41
N ASP A 261 4.44 2.59 12.44
CA ASP A 261 4.14 1.17 12.36
C ASP A 261 2.74 0.96 12.94
N ILE A 262 1.80 0.51 12.09
CA ILE A 262 0.39 0.36 12.41
C ILE A 262 0.04 -1.13 12.34
N ASP A 263 -0.65 -1.62 13.38
CA ASP A 263 -1.24 -2.97 13.45
C ASP A 263 -2.63 -2.82 14.09
N VAL A 264 -3.69 -2.89 13.28
CA VAL A 264 -5.06 -2.59 13.73
C VAL A 264 -6.07 -3.56 13.14
N ASP A 265 -7.03 -4.02 13.96
CA ASP A 265 -8.19 -4.76 13.49
C ASP A 265 -9.22 -3.78 12.88
N LEU A 266 -9.44 -3.87 11.57
CA LEU A 266 -10.36 -3.01 10.84
C LEU A 266 -11.83 -3.40 10.98
N LYS A 267 -12.15 -4.61 11.46
CA LYS A 267 -13.53 -5.11 11.47
C LYS A 267 -14.48 -4.24 12.31
N PRO A 268 -14.13 -3.77 13.53
CA PRO A 268 -15.00 -2.85 14.30
C PRO A 268 -15.25 -1.52 13.59
N TYR A 269 -14.27 -1.02 12.84
CA TYR A 269 -14.43 0.22 12.06
C TYR A 269 -15.30 0.03 10.83
N LEU A 270 -15.26 -1.14 10.18
CA LEU A 270 -16.18 -1.51 9.10
C LEU A 270 -17.62 -1.62 9.60
N GLU A 271 -17.85 -2.14 10.82
CA GLU A 271 -19.18 -2.14 11.45
C GLU A 271 -19.71 -0.72 11.66
N ASN A 272 -18.87 0.18 12.14
CA ASN A 272 -19.22 1.60 12.29
C ASN A 272 -19.46 2.25 10.91
N ALA A 273 -18.62 1.95 9.92
CA ALA A 273 -18.78 2.47 8.57
C ALA A 273 -20.11 2.07 7.93
N LEU A 274 -20.50 0.79 8.08
CA LEU A 274 -21.80 0.31 7.61
C LEU A 274 -22.95 1.07 8.29
N LYS A 275 -22.91 1.22 9.61
CA LYS A 275 -23.94 1.98 10.36
C LYS A 275 -24.06 3.41 9.86
N ASN A 276 -22.93 4.07 9.64
CA ASN A 276 -22.94 5.46 9.15
C ASN A 276 -23.46 5.56 7.71
N ALA A 277 -23.14 4.58 6.84
CA ALA A 277 -23.70 4.49 5.51
C ALA A 277 -25.24 4.30 5.55
N GLN A 278 -25.72 3.44 6.44
CA GLN A 278 -27.16 3.19 6.63
C GLN A 278 -27.91 4.43 7.11
N GLU A 279 -27.35 5.24 8.00
CA GLU A 279 -27.92 6.52 8.43
C GLU A 279 -28.08 7.52 7.26
N LYS A 280 -27.35 7.32 6.17
CA LYS A 280 -27.42 8.12 4.93
C LYS A 280 -28.21 7.43 3.82
N GLY A 281 -28.78 6.28 4.09
CA GLY A 281 -29.62 5.53 3.13
C GLY A 281 -28.84 4.59 2.20
N PHE A 282 -27.55 4.35 2.46
CA PHE A 282 -26.73 3.38 1.71
C PHE A 282 -26.69 2.05 2.45
N LEU A 283 -26.66 0.93 1.71
CA LEU A 283 -26.60 -0.42 2.27
C LEU A 283 -27.63 -0.68 3.38
N ALA A 284 -28.83 -0.12 3.23
CA ALA A 284 -29.84 -0.02 4.28
C ALA A 284 -30.38 -1.38 4.78
N ASN A 285 -30.21 -2.45 3.99
CA ASN A 285 -30.68 -3.80 4.32
C ASN A 285 -29.54 -4.77 4.67
N SER A 286 -28.28 -4.33 4.52
CA SER A 286 -27.09 -5.15 4.72
C SER A 286 -26.71 -5.24 6.20
N VAL A 287 -26.16 -6.36 6.61
CA VAL A 287 -25.46 -6.56 7.90
C VAL A 287 -23.98 -6.78 7.64
N ILE A 288 -23.16 -6.74 8.68
CA ILE A 288 -21.69 -6.89 8.52
C ILE A 288 -21.32 -8.22 7.84
N ASP A 289 -22.05 -9.29 8.13
CA ASP A 289 -21.86 -10.61 7.54
C ASP A 289 -22.26 -10.68 6.05
N ASP A 290 -22.97 -9.70 5.52
CA ASP A 290 -23.27 -9.59 4.09
C ASP A 290 -22.09 -8.96 3.31
N LEU A 291 -21.16 -8.30 3.99
CA LEU A 291 -20.13 -7.50 3.37
C LEU A 291 -18.92 -8.32 2.92
N TYR A 292 -18.27 -7.86 1.86
CA TYR A 292 -17.03 -8.43 1.36
C TYR A 292 -16.12 -7.36 0.76
N LEU A 293 -14.81 -7.63 0.77
CA LEU A 293 -13.79 -6.79 0.14
C LEU A 293 -13.83 -6.99 -1.38
N VAL A 294 -13.92 -5.91 -2.15
CA VAL A 294 -13.88 -5.93 -3.62
C VAL A 294 -12.46 -5.67 -4.10
N ASN A 295 -11.93 -4.52 -3.78
CA ASN A 295 -10.58 -4.07 -4.10
C ASN A 295 -10.10 -3.05 -3.07
N MET A 296 -8.85 -2.65 -3.21
CA MET A 296 -8.25 -1.57 -2.43
C MET A 296 -7.29 -0.74 -3.28
N ASN A 297 -7.05 0.49 -2.83
CA ASN A 297 -5.95 1.32 -3.28
C ASN A 297 -5.22 1.95 -2.09
N LEU A 298 -3.90 2.11 -2.21
CA LEU A 298 -3.03 2.72 -1.20
C LEU A 298 -2.05 3.66 -1.89
N GLY A 299 -1.92 4.88 -1.42
CA GLY A 299 -0.91 5.82 -1.91
C GLY A 299 -1.33 7.27 -1.82
N TRP A 300 -0.85 8.06 -2.77
CA TRP A 300 -1.02 9.49 -2.82
C TRP A 300 -2.19 9.94 -3.70
N GLU A 301 -3.05 10.79 -3.14
CA GLU A 301 -3.97 11.65 -3.88
C GLU A 301 -3.58 13.10 -3.63
N ILE A 302 -3.31 13.86 -4.71
CA ILE A 302 -2.67 15.17 -4.61
C ILE A 302 -3.51 16.23 -5.36
N PRO A 303 -4.64 16.66 -4.79
CA PRO A 303 -5.39 17.80 -5.32
C PRO A 303 -4.69 19.13 -4.99
N GLY A 304 -3.44 19.28 -5.43
CA GLY A 304 -2.60 20.45 -5.19
C GLY A 304 -1.22 20.28 -5.79
N THR A 305 -0.41 21.35 -5.76
CA THR A 305 0.98 21.30 -6.20
C THR A 305 1.89 21.06 -5.02
N PHE A 306 2.18 19.77 -4.77
CA PHE A 306 3.05 19.29 -3.70
C PHE A 306 4.07 18.30 -4.24
N ASP A 307 5.26 18.34 -3.69
CA ASP A 307 6.25 17.29 -3.89
C ASP A 307 6.25 16.38 -2.67
N VAL A 308 5.78 15.16 -2.86
CA VAL A 308 5.56 14.19 -1.77
C VAL A 308 6.25 12.87 -2.05
N GLY A 309 6.55 12.14 -0.99
CA GLY A 309 7.14 10.82 -1.08
C GLY A 309 6.95 10.00 0.18
N VAL A 310 6.76 8.69 -0.01
CA VAL A 310 6.60 7.72 1.06
C VAL A 310 7.41 6.46 0.78
N ASP A 311 8.10 5.97 1.79
CA ASP A 311 8.69 4.65 1.86
C ASP A 311 7.76 3.75 2.68
N ILE A 312 7.12 2.77 2.03
CA ILE A 312 6.32 1.73 2.67
C ILE A 312 7.25 0.55 2.91
N HIS A 313 7.57 0.28 4.17
CA HIS A 313 8.54 -0.73 4.57
C HIS A 313 7.96 -2.15 4.51
N TYR A 314 6.68 -2.27 4.85
CA TYR A 314 5.88 -3.48 4.72
C TYR A 314 4.40 -3.10 4.65
N PHE A 315 3.63 -3.95 4.02
CA PHE A 315 2.18 -3.82 3.93
C PHE A 315 1.56 -5.21 3.85
N ASP A 316 0.60 -5.50 4.74
CA ASP A 316 -0.17 -6.74 4.70
C ASP A 316 -1.60 -6.52 5.23
N LEU A 317 -2.52 -7.34 4.76
CA LEU A 317 -3.89 -7.43 5.22
C LEU A 317 -4.17 -8.87 5.63
N ILE A 318 -4.28 -9.12 6.92
CA ILE A 318 -4.36 -10.46 7.49
C ILE A 318 -5.75 -10.72 8.04
N ALA A 319 -6.44 -11.71 7.48
CA ALA A 319 -7.67 -12.24 8.06
C ALA A 319 -7.35 -13.29 9.12
N GLU A 320 -7.96 -13.16 10.30
CA GLU A 320 -8.09 -14.21 11.28
C GLU A 320 -9.42 -14.91 11.04
N ILE A 321 -9.37 -16.14 10.57
CA ILE A 321 -10.56 -16.91 10.17
C ILE A 321 -11.24 -17.51 11.39
N LYS A 322 -12.57 -17.43 11.48
CA LYS A 322 -13.36 -18.06 12.53
C LYS A 322 -13.12 -19.58 12.54
N SER A 323 -13.06 -20.17 13.73
CA SER A 323 -12.68 -21.57 13.90
C SER A 323 -13.55 -22.57 13.12
N GLU A 324 -14.85 -22.25 12.96
CA GLU A 324 -15.80 -23.08 12.19
C GLU A 324 -15.52 -23.17 10.69
N TYR A 325 -14.76 -22.18 10.13
CA TYR A 325 -14.42 -22.15 8.71
C TYR A 325 -12.95 -22.50 8.45
N ALA A 326 -12.13 -22.65 9.50
CA ALA A 326 -10.68 -22.80 9.36
C ALA A 326 -10.29 -24.05 8.55
N ASP A 327 -10.93 -25.18 8.80
CA ASP A 327 -10.62 -26.45 8.12
C ASP A 327 -11.01 -26.46 6.62
N GLU A 328 -11.90 -25.53 6.20
CA GLU A 328 -12.34 -25.41 4.80
C GLU A 328 -11.52 -24.39 4.01
N ILE A 329 -10.93 -23.39 4.69
CA ILE A 329 -10.28 -22.24 4.07
C ILE A 329 -8.75 -22.37 4.10
N ILE A 330 -8.17 -22.98 5.13
CA ILE A 330 -6.73 -23.11 5.37
C ILE A 330 -6.26 -24.55 5.12
#